data_7bfa34509b53c27d471ab2069dcaa2f1
#
_entry.id   7bfa34509b53c27d471ab2069dcaa2f1
#
_cell.length_a   1.000
_cell.length_b   1.000
_cell.length_c   1.000
_cell.angle_alpha   90.00
_cell.angle_beta   90.00
_cell.angle_gamma   90.00
#
_symmetry.space_group_name_H-M   'P 1'
#
loop_
_entity.id
_entity.type
_entity.pdbx_description
1 polymer ?
#
loop_
_entity_poly.entity_id
_entity_poly.type
_entity_poly.pdbx_seq_one_letter_code
_entity_poly.pdbx_strand_id
1 'polypeptide(L)'
;MKERERKGNEMQQEIIHTFAVCAYKDSPYLEECLRSVTSQTVKSEVICCTSTPSSYIRELTARYQVPLYVRDGASNIREDWMFAYGKAQGRFVTIAHQDDRYRSDYAEKLLKAWKKYPDLLLFASDYLTIRMTEKEGKMKAIPEPFNMVWLVK
;
A
#
# COMPACT_ATOMS: atom_id res chain seq x y z
N MET A 1 -29.98 -23.59 -32.09
CA MET A 1 -29.68 -22.18 -31.87
C MET A 1 -29.88 -21.83 -30.41
N LYS A 2 -29.09 -22.41 -29.49
CA LYS A 2 -29.15 -22.21 -28.02
C LYS A 2 -27.83 -22.53 -27.29
N GLU A 3 -26.67 -22.25 -27.90
CA GLU A 3 -25.34 -22.62 -27.32
C GLU A 3 -24.32 -21.45 -27.33
N ARG A 4 -24.76 -20.21 -27.55
CA ARG A 4 -23.88 -19.05 -27.64
C ARG A 4 -23.94 -18.04 -26.47
N GLU A 5 -24.71 -18.31 -25.40
CA GLU A 5 -24.94 -17.35 -24.31
C GLU A 5 -24.29 -17.73 -22.97
N ARG A 6 -23.32 -18.66 -22.93
CA ARG A 6 -22.64 -19.09 -21.69
C ARG A 6 -21.17 -18.67 -21.58
N LYS A 7 -20.71 -17.73 -22.40
CA LYS A 7 -19.35 -17.15 -22.26
C LYS A 7 -19.46 -15.67 -21.97
N GLY A 8 -19.53 -15.25 -20.72
CA GLY A 8 -19.53 -13.85 -20.39
C GLY A 8 -19.90 -13.50 -18.96
N ASN A 9 -19.60 -14.35 -18.00
CA ASN A 9 -19.68 -13.93 -16.61
C ASN A 9 -18.52 -14.51 -15.82
N GLU A 10 -17.30 -14.17 -16.20
CA GLU A 10 -16.21 -14.12 -15.24
C GLU A 10 -16.59 -13.02 -14.25
N MET A 11 -17.16 -13.41 -13.12
CA MET A 11 -17.37 -12.49 -12.00
C MET A 11 -16.02 -11.86 -11.69
N GLN A 12 -15.82 -10.61 -12.09
CA GLN A 12 -14.67 -9.80 -11.66
C GLN A 12 -14.67 -9.89 -10.13
N GLN A 13 -13.69 -10.62 -9.59
CA GLN A 13 -13.56 -10.77 -8.15
C GLN A 13 -13.39 -9.37 -7.57
N GLU A 14 -14.34 -8.92 -6.75
CA GLU A 14 -14.31 -7.61 -6.14
C GLU A 14 -12.99 -7.42 -5.37
N ILE A 15 -12.25 -6.37 -5.71
CA ILE A 15 -11.02 -6.01 -5.00
C ILE A 15 -11.44 -5.31 -3.72
N ILE A 16 -11.18 -5.93 -2.58
CA ILE A 16 -11.58 -5.38 -1.28
C ILE A 16 -10.58 -4.38 -0.75
N HIS A 17 -9.29 -4.60 -0.99
CA HIS A 17 -8.25 -3.75 -0.44
C HIS A 17 -7.15 -3.46 -1.46
N THR A 18 -6.69 -2.19 -1.49
CA THR A 18 -5.54 -1.71 -2.27
C THR A 18 -4.50 -1.07 -1.37
N PHE A 19 -3.25 -1.47 -1.52
CA PHE A 19 -2.11 -0.67 -1.10
C PHE A 19 -1.71 0.26 -2.26
N ALA A 20 -1.90 1.57 -2.09
CA ALA A 20 -1.48 2.59 -3.03
C ALA A 20 -0.16 3.22 -2.54
N VAL A 21 0.96 2.68 -3.01
CA VAL A 21 2.30 3.12 -2.61
C VAL A 21 2.63 4.45 -3.29
N CYS A 22 2.91 5.48 -2.49
CA CYS A 22 3.34 6.79 -2.98
C CYS A 22 4.86 6.88 -2.97
N ALA A 23 5.48 6.81 -4.15
CA ALA A 23 6.92 6.92 -4.33
C ALA A 23 7.34 8.35 -4.71
N TYR A 24 8.38 8.85 -4.07
CA TYR A 24 8.95 10.17 -4.31
C TYR A 24 10.47 10.08 -4.37
N LYS A 25 11.05 10.42 -5.52
CA LYS A 25 12.49 10.32 -5.78
C LYS A 25 13.04 8.90 -5.51
N ASP A 26 14.35 8.76 -5.43
CA ASP A 26 15.02 7.48 -5.21
C ASP A 26 15.20 7.22 -3.71
N SER A 27 14.11 6.82 -3.05
CA SER A 27 14.14 6.47 -1.63
C SER A 27 14.78 5.10 -1.40
N PRO A 28 15.77 4.97 -0.52
CA PRO A 28 16.38 3.68 -0.19
C PRO A 28 15.41 2.71 0.52
N TYR A 29 14.26 3.20 0.99
CA TYR A 29 13.26 2.41 1.71
C TYR A 29 12.16 1.84 0.80
N LEU A 30 12.05 2.33 -0.46
CA LEU A 30 10.97 1.92 -1.38
C LEU A 30 10.94 0.41 -1.61
N GLU A 31 12.10 -0.24 -1.75
CA GLU A 31 12.15 -1.68 -1.95
C GLU A 31 11.57 -2.45 -0.76
N GLU A 32 11.87 -2.01 0.45
CA GLU A 32 11.37 -2.62 1.68
C GLU A 32 9.86 -2.43 1.85
N CYS A 33 9.34 -1.25 1.49
CA CYS A 33 7.91 -0.97 1.43
C CYS A 33 7.23 -1.92 0.43
N LEU A 34 7.67 -1.96 -0.83
CA LEU A 34 7.10 -2.82 -1.87
C LEU A 34 7.09 -4.30 -1.44
N ARG A 35 8.21 -4.79 -0.89
CA ARG A 35 8.29 -6.16 -0.38
C ARG A 35 7.24 -6.42 0.70
N SER A 36 7.04 -5.49 1.62
CA SER A 36 6.11 -5.66 2.73
C SER A 36 4.65 -5.70 2.28
N VAL A 37 4.26 -4.86 1.31
CA VAL A 37 2.88 -4.80 0.80
C VAL A 37 2.55 -5.92 -0.18
N THR A 38 3.56 -6.47 -0.89
CA THR A 38 3.36 -7.60 -1.80
C THR A 38 3.41 -8.97 -1.12
N SER A 39 3.90 -9.05 0.13
CA SER A 39 4.00 -10.30 0.91
C SER A 39 2.93 -10.47 1.99
N GLN A 40 1.73 -9.93 1.74
CA GLN A 40 0.61 -10.06 2.68
C GLN A 40 0.04 -11.48 2.72
N THR A 41 -0.47 -11.90 3.89
CA THR A 41 -1.12 -13.22 4.09
C THR A 41 -2.42 -13.39 3.30
N VAL A 42 -3.05 -12.28 2.93
CA VAL A 42 -4.23 -12.24 2.08
C VAL A 42 -3.99 -11.35 0.87
N LYS A 43 -4.60 -11.69 -0.26
CA LYS A 43 -4.42 -10.95 -1.50
C LYS A 43 -5.00 -9.54 -1.39
N SER A 44 -4.19 -8.55 -1.74
CA SER A 44 -4.59 -7.16 -1.96
C SER A 44 -4.12 -6.71 -3.34
N GLU A 45 -4.79 -5.74 -3.92
CA GLU A 45 -4.21 -4.98 -5.02
C GLU A 45 -3.03 -4.17 -4.48
N VAL A 46 -1.95 -4.10 -5.23
CA VAL A 46 -0.81 -3.23 -4.93
C VAL A 46 -0.52 -2.40 -6.16
N ILE A 47 -0.51 -1.09 -6.02
CA ILE A 47 -0.13 -0.13 -7.06
C ILE A 47 0.95 0.80 -6.53
N CYS A 48 1.79 1.33 -7.42
CA CYS A 48 2.75 2.37 -7.09
C CYS A 48 2.44 3.63 -7.90
N CYS A 49 2.42 4.77 -7.25
CA CYS A 49 2.15 6.07 -7.86
C CYS A 49 3.28 7.04 -7.58
N THR A 50 3.66 7.84 -8.57
CA THR A 50 4.73 8.84 -8.43
C THR A 50 4.52 10.03 -9.34
N SER A 51 4.96 11.21 -8.91
CA SER A 51 5.14 12.42 -9.75
C SER A 51 6.62 12.68 -10.06
N THR A 52 7.53 11.83 -9.57
CA THR A 52 8.97 11.92 -9.79
C THR A 52 9.53 10.60 -10.35
N PRO A 53 9.09 10.19 -11.56
CA PRO A 53 9.49 8.89 -12.12
C PRO A 53 11.00 8.86 -12.39
N SER A 54 11.64 7.73 -12.02
CA SER A 54 13.05 7.46 -12.24
C SER A 54 13.26 6.03 -12.75
N SER A 55 14.46 5.72 -13.22
CA SER A 55 14.85 4.34 -13.57
C SER A 55 14.76 3.43 -12.34
N TYR A 56 15.19 3.91 -11.17
CA TYR A 56 15.14 3.19 -9.90
C TYR A 56 13.70 2.76 -9.53
N ILE A 57 12.74 3.70 -9.57
CA ILE A 57 11.33 3.38 -9.27
C ILE A 57 10.78 2.38 -10.30
N ARG A 58 11.08 2.56 -11.59
CA ARG A 58 10.61 1.66 -12.65
C ARG A 58 11.16 0.24 -12.50
N GLU A 59 12.45 0.11 -12.20
CA GLU A 59 13.10 -1.19 -11.98
C GLU A 59 12.54 -1.92 -10.77
N LEU A 60 12.34 -1.22 -9.65
CA LEU A 60 11.75 -1.82 -8.46
C LEU A 60 10.31 -2.26 -8.68
N THR A 61 9.47 -1.40 -9.25
CA THR A 61 8.07 -1.75 -9.51
C THR A 61 7.95 -2.92 -10.49
N ALA A 62 8.80 -2.99 -11.51
CA ALA A 62 8.87 -4.12 -12.43
C ALA A 62 9.32 -5.41 -11.72
N ARG A 63 10.33 -5.36 -10.85
CA ARG A 63 10.83 -6.49 -10.07
C ARG A 63 9.75 -7.09 -9.16
N TYR A 64 8.95 -6.26 -8.52
CA TYR A 64 7.86 -6.68 -7.65
C TYR A 64 6.54 -6.89 -8.39
N GLN A 65 6.51 -6.73 -9.72
CA GLN A 65 5.31 -6.85 -10.57
C GLN A 65 4.17 -5.93 -10.12
N VAL A 66 4.51 -4.73 -9.65
CA VAL A 66 3.58 -3.71 -9.19
C VAL A 66 3.33 -2.70 -10.32
N PRO A 67 2.08 -2.49 -10.75
CA PRO A 67 1.74 -1.46 -11.71
C PRO A 67 2.20 -0.07 -11.24
N LEU A 68 2.91 0.65 -12.14
CA LEU A 68 3.38 2.01 -11.89
C LEU A 68 2.51 3.03 -12.63
N TYR A 69 1.94 3.96 -11.88
CA TYR A 69 1.20 5.10 -12.41
C TYR A 69 2.00 6.38 -12.19
N VAL A 70 2.18 7.14 -13.26
CA VAL A 70 2.92 8.41 -13.21
C VAL A 70 1.93 9.56 -13.31
N ARG A 71 1.99 10.49 -12.36
CA ARG A 71 1.23 11.74 -12.38
C ARG A 71 2.07 12.84 -13.02
N ASP A 72 1.48 13.59 -13.92
CA ASP A 72 2.09 14.78 -14.48
C ASP A 72 2.06 15.96 -13.51
N GLY A 73 3.02 16.88 -13.68
CA GLY A 73 3.14 18.10 -12.90
C GLY A 73 4.06 18.00 -11.69
N ALA A 74 4.23 19.10 -10.98
CA ALA A 74 5.12 19.19 -9.82
C ALA A 74 4.64 18.31 -8.68
N SER A 75 5.57 17.73 -7.92
CA SER A 75 5.25 16.90 -6.77
C SER A 75 4.62 17.75 -5.65
N ASN A 76 3.49 17.24 -5.16
CA ASN A 76 2.74 17.81 -4.04
C ASN A 76 2.04 16.67 -3.29
N ILE A 77 2.23 16.59 -1.99
CA ILE A 77 1.70 15.50 -1.15
C ILE A 77 0.19 15.29 -1.35
N ARG A 78 -0.60 16.36 -1.33
CA ARG A 78 -2.05 16.28 -1.48
C ARG A 78 -2.43 15.69 -2.84
N GLU A 79 -1.83 16.21 -3.91
CA GLU A 79 -2.16 15.78 -5.27
C GLU A 79 -1.66 14.35 -5.54
N ASP A 80 -0.48 14.01 -5.04
CA ASP A 80 0.10 12.67 -5.17
C ASP A 80 -0.76 11.62 -4.45
N TRP A 81 -1.25 11.92 -3.25
CA TRP A 81 -2.17 11.04 -2.52
C TRP A 81 -3.54 10.91 -3.18
N MET A 82 -4.12 12.03 -3.65
CA MET A 82 -5.40 12.01 -4.37
C MET A 82 -5.29 11.25 -5.68
N PHE A 83 -4.17 11.37 -6.39
CA PHE A 83 -3.89 10.58 -7.59
C PHE A 83 -3.80 9.09 -7.27
N ALA A 84 -3.05 8.72 -6.24
CA ALA A 84 -2.91 7.33 -5.79
C ALA A 84 -4.27 6.74 -5.35
N TYR A 85 -5.04 7.49 -4.59
CA TYR A 85 -6.41 7.12 -4.21
C TYR A 85 -7.29 6.89 -5.44
N GLY A 86 -7.24 7.79 -6.42
CA GLY A 86 -8.04 7.69 -7.65
C GLY A 86 -7.64 6.55 -8.59
N LYS A 87 -6.44 5.95 -8.42
CA LYS A 87 -5.99 4.78 -9.18
C LYS A 87 -6.33 3.44 -8.51
N ALA A 88 -6.55 3.47 -7.20
CA ALA A 88 -6.90 2.29 -6.43
C ALA A 88 -8.30 1.77 -6.80
N GLN A 89 -8.45 0.45 -6.88
CA GLN A 89 -9.73 -0.21 -7.23
C GLN A 89 -10.41 -0.87 -6.02
N GLY A 90 -9.69 -0.99 -4.91
CA GLY A 90 -10.21 -1.61 -3.70
C GLY A 90 -11.26 -0.77 -2.99
N ARG A 91 -12.20 -1.44 -2.35
CA ARG A 91 -13.18 -0.80 -1.45
C ARG A 91 -12.49 -0.03 -0.31
N PHE A 92 -11.42 -0.58 0.23
CA PHE A 92 -10.53 0.07 1.19
C PHE A 92 -9.20 0.39 0.52
N VAL A 93 -8.68 1.58 0.78
CA VAL A 93 -7.40 2.04 0.24
C VAL A 93 -6.46 2.42 1.37
N THR A 94 -5.31 1.79 1.41
CA THR A 94 -4.20 2.23 2.27
C THR A 94 -3.25 3.07 1.43
N ILE A 95 -3.17 4.38 1.70
CA ILE A 95 -2.11 5.23 1.16
C ILE A 95 -0.82 4.83 1.87
N ALA A 96 0.03 4.10 1.18
CA ALA A 96 1.26 3.56 1.72
C ALA A 96 2.43 4.49 1.39
N HIS A 97 3.11 5.00 2.42
CA HIS A 97 4.30 5.80 2.22
C HIS A 97 5.49 4.90 1.90
N GLN A 98 6.37 5.35 1.03
CA GLN A 98 7.52 4.57 0.56
C GLN A 98 8.54 4.17 1.64
N ASP A 99 8.49 4.81 2.79
CA ASP A 99 9.36 4.58 3.95
C ASP A 99 8.68 3.79 5.07
N ASP A 100 7.43 3.38 4.88
CA ASP A 100 6.71 2.52 5.80
C ASP A 100 6.87 1.03 5.49
N ARG A 101 6.79 0.20 6.52
CA ARG A 101 6.72 -1.26 6.43
C ARG A 101 5.43 -1.77 7.05
N TYR A 102 4.75 -2.63 6.33
CA TYR A 102 3.51 -3.23 6.77
C TYR A 102 3.77 -4.66 7.26
N ARG A 103 3.16 -5.03 8.39
CA ARG A 103 3.16 -6.43 8.83
C ARG A 103 2.43 -7.28 7.80
N SER A 104 2.86 -8.52 7.63
CA SER A 104 2.25 -9.45 6.67
C SER A 104 0.77 -9.73 6.92
N ASP A 105 0.28 -9.51 8.15
CA ASP A 105 -1.10 -9.72 8.57
C ASP A 105 -1.97 -8.43 8.56
N TYR A 106 -1.45 -7.30 8.04
CA TYR A 106 -2.17 -6.02 8.03
C TYR A 106 -3.49 -6.11 7.26
N ALA A 107 -3.44 -6.54 6.01
CA ALA A 107 -4.64 -6.66 5.18
C ALA A 107 -5.62 -7.71 5.73
N GLU A 108 -5.12 -8.81 6.30
CA GLU A 108 -5.97 -9.81 6.97
C GLU A 108 -6.74 -9.21 8.16
N LYS A 109 -6.08 -8.39 8.97
CA LYS A 109 -6.72 -7.71 10.11
C LYS A 109 -7.79 -6.71 9.66
N LEU A 110 -7.52 -5.95 8.60
CA LEU A 110 -8.51 -5.06 7.99
C LEU A 110 -9.74 -5.85 7.54
N LEU A 111 -9.55 -6.95 6.80
CA LEU A 111 -10.64 -7.79 6.33
C LEU A 111 -11.43 -8.44 7.47
N LYS A 112 -10.78 -8.87 8.54
CA LYS A 112 -11.44 -9.38 9.75
C LYS A 112 -12.26 -8.29 10.43
N ALA A 113 -11.74 -7.07 10.53
CA ALA A 113 -12.46 -5.93 11.10
C ALA A 113 -13.70 -5.60 10.26
N TRP A 114 -13.56 -5.54 8.93
CA TRP A 114 -14.69 -5.28 8.04
C TRP A 114 -15.76 -6.37 8.11
N LYS A 115 -15.38 -7.65 8.14
CA LYS A 115 -16.35 -8.75 8.33
C LYS A 115 -17.12 -8.65 9.62
N LYS A 116 -16.49 -8.17 10.70
CA LYS A 116 -17.12 -7.96 12.00
C LYS A 116 -18.00 -6.70 12.04
N TYR A 117 -17.60 -5.66 11.29
CA TYR A 117 -18.26 -4.36 11.23
C TYR A 117 -18.48 -3.99 9.75
N PRO A 118 -19.58 -4.44 9.10
CA PRO A 118 -19.78 -4.24 7.66
C PRO A 118 -19.93 -2.78 7.23
N ASP A 119 -20.24 -1.88 8.16
CA ASP A 119 -20.33 -0.42 8.02
C ASP A 119 -19.00 0.31 8.30
N LEU A 120 -17.89 -0.43 8.45
CA LEU A 120 -16.57 0.11 8.69
C LEU A 120 -16.19 1.11 7.59
N LEU A 121 -15.90 2.37 7.98
CA LEU A 121 -15.45 3.44 7.10
C LEU A 121 -13.95 3.67 7.18
N LEU A 122 -13.35 3.44 8.34
CA LEU A 122 -11.92 3.66 8.59
C LEU A 122 -11.36 2.51 9.42
N PHE A 123 -10.20 2.01 8.98
CA PHE A 123 -9.39 1.07 9.75
C PHE A 123 -8.06 1.73 10.10
N ALA A 124 -7.68 1.66 11.35
CA ALA A 124 -6.38 2.09 11.81
C ALA A 124 -5.74 1.00 12.66
N SER A 125 -4.44 0.84 12.51
CA SER A 125 -3.63 -0.07 13.32
C SER A 125 -2.63 0.72 14.14
N ASP A 126 -2.14 0.12 15.19
CA ASP A 126 -0.97 0.61 15.90
C ASP A 126 0.29 0.52 15.05
N TYR A 127 1.30 1.35 15.32
CA TYR A 127 2.55 1.36 14.59
C TYR A 127 3.75 1.52 15.52
N LEU A 128 4.92 1.15 15.02
CA LEU A 128 6.20 1.34 15.67
C LEU A 128 7.05 2.32 14.86
N THR A 129 7.65 3.29 15.53
CA THR A 129 8.68 4.11 14.91
C THR A 129 10.00 3.35 14.91
N ILE A 130 10.69 3.36 13.78
CA ILE A 130 12.01 2.75 13.65
C ILE A 130 13.04 3.87 13.58
N ARG A 131 13.86 4.01 14.64
CA ARG A 131 15.00 4.92 14.62
C ARG A 131 16.21 4.21 14.05
N MET A 132 16.81 4.77 13.01
CA MET A 132 18.09 4.31 12.50
C MET A 132 19.21 4.95 13.31
N THR A 133 20.02 4.13 13.96
CA THR A 133 21.20 4.58 14.71
C THR A 133 22.44 3.91 14.16
N GLU A 134 23.53 4.66 14.08
CA GLU A 134 24.85 4.10 13.80
C GLU A 134 25.47 3.61 15.10
N LYS A 135 25.73 2.32 15.19
CA LYS A 135 26.46 1.73 16.29
C LYS A 135 27.58 0.84 15.73
N GLU A 136 28.81 1.13 16.12
CA GLU A 136 29.98 0.38 15.66
C GLU A 136 30.15 0.34 14.14
N GLY A 137 29.83 1.46 13.44
CA GLY A 137 29.89 1.55 11.98
C GLY A 137 28.80 0.78 11.25
N LYS A 138 27.76 0.28 11.96
CA LYS A 138 26.60 -0.40 11.38
C LYS A 138 25.31 0.34 11.73
N MET A 139 24.47 0.55 10.73
CA MET A 139 23.11 1.08 10.95
C MET A 139 22.25 0.02 11.63
N LYS A 140 21.65 0.36 12.75
CA LYS A 140 20.73 -0.52 13.49
C LYS A 140 19.36 0.14 13.61
N ALA A 141 18.33 -0.59 13.25
CA ALA A 141 16.95 -0.19 13.48
C ALA A 141 16.54 -0.52 14.91
N ILE A 142 16.10 0.48 15.67
CA ILE A 142 15.56 0.31 17.01
C ILE A 142 14.08 0.62 16.94
N PRO A 143 13.18 -0.34 17.16
CA PRO A 143 11.75 -0.07 17.23
C PRO A 143 11.44 0.76 18.48
N GLU A 144 10.75 1.85 18.31
CA GLU A 144 10.20 2.66 19.41
C GLU A 144 8.67 2.50 19.42
N PRO A 145 8.07 2.01 20.50
CA PRO A 145 6.62 1.91 20.58
C PRO A 145 6.00 3.32 20.60
N PHE A 146 5.02 3.53 19.76
CA PHE A 146 4.21 4.74 19.76
C PHE A 146 2.82 4.41 20.31
N ASN A 147 2.50 5.00 21.47
CA ASN A 147 1.18 4.85 22.06
C ASN A 147 0.24 5.91 21.47
N MET A 148 -0.55 5.52 20.47
CA MET A 148 -1.61 6.36 19.96
C MET A 148 -2.88 6.10 20.77
N VAL A 149 -3.35 7.12 21.52
CA VAL A 149 -4.64 7.09 22.20
C VAL A 149 -5.72 7.42 21.17
N TRP A 150 -6.52 6.44 20.79
CA TRP A 150 -7.68 6.64 19.93
C TRP A 150 -8.87 7.07 20.78
N LEU A 151 -9.37 8.27 20.57
CA LEU A 151 -10.70 8.67 21.01
C LEU A 151 -11.70 8.19 19.96
N VAL A 152 -12.27 7.02 20.18
CA VAL A 152 -13.48 6.59 19.49
C VAL A 152 -14.65 7.20 20.24
N LYS A 153 -15.38 8.11 19.59
CA LYS A 153 -16.70 8.55 20.06
C LYS A 153 -17.77 7.67 19.46
#